data_9422ad346b19e6f8aa949746a9aaef32
#
_entry.id   9422ad346b19e6f8aa949746a9aaef32
#
_cell.length_a   1.000
_cell.length_b   1.000
_cell.length_c   1.000
_cell.angle_alpha   90.00
_cell.angle_beta   90.00
_cell.angle_gamma   90.00
#
_symmetry.space_group_name_H-M   'P 1'
#
loop_
_entity.id
_entity.type
_entity.pdbx_description
1 polymer ?
#
loop_
_entity_poly.entity_id
_entity_poly.type
_entity_poly.pdbx_seq_one_letter_code
_entity_poly.pdbx_strand_id
1 'polypeptide(L)'
;AATKAGTITGRENIFDASNYLASHDDLLKAFGSDIVSAKDHFFTYGIGEERTLDSFDEASYLASYTDLLDAFVSDTSLALSHYINHGYEEGRAVDSFDELGYIASYSDLIEAFGSDLENIATNSVNHYISFGYSEGRTVTFDAESYLAAHSDLRDAFGSNQELAKQHYIEHGYGEGRALA
;
A
#
# COMPACT_ATOMS: atom_id res chain seq x y z
N ALA A 1 -41.87 15.90 8.72
CA ALA A 1 -40.49 16.26 8.44
C ALA A 1 -40.00 15.37 7.30
N ALA A 2 -39.74 15.98 6.14
CA ALA A 2 -39.35 15.29 4.94
C ALA A 2 -37.85 14.94 5.00
N THR A 3 -37.53 13.66 4.91
CA THR A 3 -36.19 13.13 4.77
C THR A 3 -35.61 13.58 3.45
N LYS A 4 -34.50 14.31 3.50
CA LYS A 4 -33.74 14.76 2.34
C LYS A 4 -32.99 13.56 1.76
N ALA A 5 -33.59 12.88 0.80
CA ALA A 5 -32.89 11.94 -0.05
C ALA A 5 -31.92 12.73 -0.93
N GLY A 6 -30.64 12.76 -0.55
CA GLY A 6 -29.59 13.32 -1.38
C GLY A 6 -29.42 12.43 -2.62
N THR A 7 -29.72 12.99 -3.78
CA THR A 7 -29.45 12.34 -5.07
C THR A 7 -27.94 12.29 -5.25
N ILE A 8 -27.35 11.10 -5.13
CA ILE A 8 -25.95 10.85 -5.49
C ILE A 8 -25.92 10.70 -7.01
N THR A 9 -25.75 11.84 -7.71
CA THR A 9 -25.51 11.85 -9.15
C THR A 9 -24.01 11.82 -9.40
N GLY A 10 -23.50 10.72 -9.99
CA GLY A 10 -22.27 10.77 -10.78
C GLY A 10 -21.04 10.04 -10.32
N ARG A 11 -21.11 9.15 -9.33
CA ARG A 11 -20.24 7.97 -9.15
C ARG A 11 -21.11 6.93 -8.49
N GLU A 12 -21.54 5.94 -9.23
CA GLU A 12 -21.92 4.67 -8.63
C GLU A 12 -20.62 4.04 -8.12
N ASN A 13 -20.11 4.49 -6.99
CA ASN A 13 -19.32 3.64 -6.14
C ASN A 13 -20.31 2.57 -5.67
N ILE A 14 -20.36 1.49 -6.42
CA ILE A 14 -21.05 0.29 -6.00
C ILE A 14 -20.44 -0.05 -4.65
N PHE A 15 -21.23 0.07 -3.57
CA PHE A 15 -20.79 -0.31 -2.24
C PHE A 15 -20.28 -1.74 -2.29
N ASP A 16 -19.02 -1.94 -1.97
CA ASP A 16 -18.42 -3.26 -1.80
C ASP A 16 -18.31 -3.56 -0.31
N ALA A 17 -19.07 -4.58 0.11
CA ALA A 17 -19.11 -4.97 1.52
C ALA A 17 -17.80 -5.61 2.00
N SER A 18 -17.02 -6.20 1.09
CA SER A 18 -15.71 -6.79 1.41
C SER A 18 -14.69 -5.69 1.67
N ASN A 19 -14.59 -4.70 0.78
CA ASN A 19 -13.72 -3.54 0.98
C ASN A 19 -14.09 -2.77 2.25
N TYR A 20 -15.40 -2.56 2.47
CA TYR A 20 -15.87 -1.92 3.69
C TYR A 20 -15.46 -2.71 4.94
N LEU A 21 -15.63 -4.04 4.93
CA LEU A 21 -15.26 -4.88 6.06
C LEU A 21 -13.74 -4.86 6.31
N ALA A 22 -12.93 -5.01 5.25
CA ALA A 22 -11.47 -5.00 5.35
C ALA A 22 -10.91 -3.65 5.82
N SER A 23 -11.65 -2.56 5.57
CA SER A 23 -11.26 -1.21 5.98
C SER A 23 -11.50 -0.89 7.47
N HIS A 24 -12.14 -1.81 8.22
CA HIS A 24 -12.56 -1.55 9.59
C HIS A 24 -12.27 -2.71 10.54
N ASP A 25 -11.20 -2.60 11.33
CA ASP A 25 -10.77 -3.61 12.30
C ASP A 25 -11.87 -3.98 13.32
N ASP A 26 -12.65 -3.00 13.75
CA ASP A 26 -13.75 -3.22 14.68
C ASP A 26 -14.85 -4.10 14.09
N LEU A 27 -15.09 -3.98 12.78
CA LEU A 27 -16.05 -4.82 12.06
C LEU A 27 -15.50 -6.23 11.81
N LEU A 28 -14.23 -6.34 11.42
CA LEU A 28 -13.56 -7.65 11.31
C LEU A 28 -13.57 -8.38 12.65
N LYS A 29 -13.31 -7.69 13.73
CA LYS A 29 -13.38 -8.26 15.09
C LYS A 29 -14.79 -8.68 15.49
N ALA A 30 -15.82 -7.92 15.08
CA ALA A 30 -17.21 -8.18 15.44
C ALA A 30 -17.86 -9.26 14.58
N PHE A 31 -17.57 -9.29 13.30
CA PHE A 31 -18.27 -10.09 12.28
C PHE A 31 -17.39 -11.19 11.66
N GLY A 32 -16.07 -11.16 11.89
CA GLY A 32 -15.17 -12.05 11.17
C GLY A 32 -15.28 -11.81 9.66
N SER A 33 -15.51 -12.87 8.90
CA SER A 33 -15.69 -12.80 7.44
C SER A 33 -17.16 -12.68 6.99
N ASP A 34 -18.08 -12.30 7.88
CA ASP A 34 -19.51 -12.17 7.55
C ASP A 34 -19.78 -10.85 6.81
N ILE A 35 -19.69 -10.92 5.49
CA ILE A 35 -19.93 -9.79 4.57
C ILE A 35 -21.38 -9.30 4.63
N VAL A 36 -22.35 -10.20 4.95
CA VAL A 36 -23.76 -9.81 5.05
C VAL A 36 -23.96 -8.89 6.25
N SER A 37 -23.41 -9.25 7.41
CA SER A 37 -23.44 -8.40 8.61
C SER A 37 -22.71 -7.07 8.39
N ALA A 38 -21.58 -7.05 7.68
CA ALA A 38 -20.88 -5.84 7.33
C ALA A 38 -21.73 -4.89 6.44
N LYS A 39 -22.42 -5.46 5.45
CA LYS A 39 -23.36 -4.72 4.61
C LYS A 39 -24.52 -4.13 5.41
N ASP A 40 -25.16 -4.93 6.26
CA ASP A 40 -26.27 -4.48 7.10
C ASP A 40 -25.82 -3.39 8.08
N HIS A 41 -24.63 -3.51 8.63
CA HIS A 41 -24.02 -2.47 9.47
C HIS A 41 -23.87 -1.15 8.72
N PHE A 42 -23.34 -1.19 7.49
CA PHE A 42 -23.14 0.02 6.71
C PHE A 42 -24.45 0.80 6.50
N PHE A 43 -25.50 0.11 6.05
CA PHE A 43 -26.79 0.77 5.78
C PHE A 43 -27.54 1.19 7.04
N THR A 44 -27.29 0.54 8.17
CA THR A 44 -27.96 0.84 9.43
C THR A 44 -27.24 1.93 10.21
N TYR A 45 -25.92 1.91 10.26
CA TYR A 45 -25.08 2.75 11.11
C TYR A 45 -24.01 3.49 10.32
N GLY A 46 -23.28 2.79 9.44
CA GLY A 46 -22.06 3.29 8.78
C GLY A 46 -22.24 4.59 8.02
N ILE A 47 -23.41 4.79 7.36
CA ILE A 47 -23.74 6.05 6.69
C ILE A 47 -23.84 7.20 7.68
N GLY A 48 -24.48 6.96 8.85
CA GLY A 48 -24.65 7.96 9.91
C GLY A 48 -23.34 8.24 10.66
N GLU A 49 -22.43 7.29 10.69
CA GLU A 49 -21.10 7.39 11.28
C GLU A 49 -20.06 7.97 10.31
N GLU A 50 -20.44 8.26 9.08
CA GLU A 50 -19.55 8.76 8.00
C GLU A 50 -18.32 7.86 7.76
N ARG A 51 -18.49 6.53 7.92
CA ARG A 51 -17.38 5.57 7.73
C ARG A 51 -16.92 5.55 6.26
N THR A 52 -15.62 5.41 6.08
CA THR A 52 -15.01 5.20 4.76
C THR A 52 -15.54 3.92 4.12
N LEU A 53 -15.75 3.94 2.80
CA LEU A 53 -16.23 2.77 2.06
C LEU A 53 -15.11 1.80 1.74
N ASP A 54 -13.92 2.37 1.49
CA ASP A 54 -12.75 1.66 1.02
C ASP A 54 -11.50 2.43 1.42
N SER A 55 -10.69 1.82 2.29
CA SER A 55 -9.36 2.28 2.69
C SER A 55 -8.37 1.12 2.80
N PHE A 56 -8.80 -0.10 2.45
CA PHE A 56 -7.92 -1.24 2.35
C PHE A 56 -7.21 -1.23 1.00
N ASP A 57 -5.88 -1.33 0.99
CA ASP A 57 -5.08 -1.39 -0.22
C ASP A 57 -4.68 -2.85 -0.49
N GLU A 58 -5.43 -3.51 -1.37
CA GLU A 58 -5.21 -4.91 -1.74
C GLU A 58 -3.87 -5.13 -2.42
N ALA A 59 -3.41 -4.15 -3.18
CA ALA A 59 -2.16 -4.24 -3.91
C ALA A 59 -0.96 -4.15 -2.94
N SER A 60 -0.98 -3.20 -2.00
CA SER A 60 0.05 -3.07 -0.96
C SER A 60 0.06 -4.29 -0.03
N TYR A 61 -1.13 -4.81 0.32
CA TYR A 61 -1.21 -6.05 1.09
C TYR A 61 -0.61 -7.24 0.33
N LEU A 62 -0.93 -7.40 -0.96
CA LEU A 62 -0.37 -8.46 -1.79
C LEU A 62 1.15 -8.34 -1.94
N ALA A 63 1.66 -7.12 -2.19
CA ALA A 63 3.09 -6.85 -2.33
C ALA A 63 3.89 -7.16 -1.06
N SER A 64 3.24 -7.05 0.11
CA SER A 64 3.87 -7.28 1.42
C SER A 64 4.19 -8.76 1.70
N TYR A 65 3.60 -9.70 0.93
CA TYR A 65 3.70 -11.13 1.26
C TYR A 65 4.01 -12.00 0.03
N THR A 66 5.22 -12.55 0.00
CA THR A 66 5.67 -13.40 -1.12
C THR A 66 4.87 -14.70 -1.25
N ASP A 67 4.37 -15.26 -0.14
CA ASP A 67 3.50 -16.42 -0.15
C ASP A 67 2.16 -16.15 -0.84
N LEU A 68 1.65 -14.91 -0.73
CA LEU A 68 0.45 -14.49 -1.43
C LEU A 68 0.72 -14.25 -2.92
N LEU A 69 1.88 -13.67 -3.26
CA LEU A 69 2.29 -13.50 -4.65
C LEU A 69 2.49 -14.84 -5.35
N ASP A 70 3.04 -15.84 -4.66
CA ASP A 70 3.16 -17.21 -5.19
C ASP A 70 1.80 -17.85 -5.43
N ALA A 71 0.83 -17.59 -4.55
CA ALA A 71 -0.51 -18.20 -4.63
C ALA A 71 -1.43 -17.48 -5.60
N PHE A 72 -1.40 -16.14 -5.64
CA PHE A 72 -2.39 -15.30 -6.30
C PHE A 72 -1.84 -14.54 -7.51
N VAL A 73 -0.51 -14.56 -7.69
CA VAL A 73 0.19 -13.81 -8.73
C VAL A 73 -0.07 -12.30 -8.56
N SER A 74 -0.91 -11.69 -9.39
CA SER A 74 -1.28 -10.27 -9.29
C SER A 74 -2.78 -10.06 -9.05
N ASP A 75 -3.50 -11.08 -8.58
CA ASP A 75 -4.94 -11.00 -8.31
C ASP A 75 -5.21 -10.39 -6.94
N THR A 76 -5.42 -9.08 -6.92
CA THR A 76 -5.67 -8.31 -5.70
C THR A 76 -7.02 -8.65 -5.05
N SER A 77 -7.99 -9.19 -5.81
CA SER A 77 -9.28 -9.61 -5.25
C SER A 77 -9.13 -10.86 -4.36
N LEU A 78 -8.19 -11.75 -4.70
CA LEU A 78 -7.83 -12.87 -3.84
C LEU A 78 -7.07 -12.41 -2.59
N ALA A 79 -6.26 -11.36 -2.69
CA ALA A 79 -5.59 -10.76 -1.55
C ALA A 79 -6.59 -10.16 -0.54
N LEU A 80 -7.60 -9.41 -1.01
CA LEU A 80 -8.71 -8.92 -0.17
C LEU A 80 -9.43 -10.08 0.52
N SER A 81 -9.81 -11.10 -0.25
CA SER A 81 -10.48 -12.28 0.29
C SER A 81 -9.63 -13.01 1.33
N HIS A 82 -8.31 -13.12 1.09
CA HIS A 82 -7.38 -13.70 2.04
C HIS A 82 -7.31 -12.90 3.35
N TYR A 83 -7.20 -11.55 3.24
CA TYR A 83 -7.14 -10.71 4.42
C TYR A 83 -8.35 -10.89 5.33
N ILE A 84 -9.55 -10.85 4.76
CA ILE A 84 -10.81 -11.01 5.49
C ILE A 84 -10.92 -12.39 6.16
N ASN A 85 -10.53 -13.46 5.46
CA ASN A 85 -10.74 -14.82 5.95
C ASN A 85 -9.62 -15.34 6.84
N HIS A 86 -8.40 -14.80 6.71
CA HIS A 86 -7.21 -15.32 7.37
C HIS A 86 -6.28 -14.23 7.88
N GLY A 87 -5.89 -13.28 7.02
CA GLY A 87 -4.81 -12.32 7.27
C GLY A 87 -5.05 -11.47 8.52
N TYR A 88 -6.27 -11.04 8.77
CA TYR A 88 -6.61 -10.27 9.97
C TYR A 88 -6.38 -11.10 11.24
N GLU A 89 -6.86 -12.34 11.29
CA GLU A 89 -6.67 -13.23 12.45
C GLU A 89 -5.20 -13.66 12.61
N GLU A 90 -4.46 -13.77 11.52
CA GLU A 90 -3.02 -14.03 11.51
C GLU A 90 -2.21 -12.83 11.99
N GLY A 91 -2.82 -11.65 12.14
CA GLY A 91 -2.15 -10.40 12.50
C GLY A 91 -1.24 -9.88 11.41
N ARG A 92 -1.51 -10.17 10.15
CA ARG A 92 -0.73 -9.64 9.01
C ARG A 92 -0.92 -8.13 8.90
N ALA A 93 0.18 -7.40 8.72
CA ALA A 93 0.13 -5.98 8.42
C ALA A 93 -0.56 -5.74 7.06
N VAL A 94 -1.36 -4.67 6.97
CA VAL A 94 -2.02 -4.31 5.70
C VAL A 94 -1.01 -3.87 4.66
N ASP A 95 0.04 -3.18 5.14
CA ASP A 95 1.11 -2.68 4.30
C ASP A 95 2.45 -2.75 5.05
N SER A 96 3.41 -3.45 4.45
CA SER A 96 4.79 -3.54 4.92
C SER A 96 5.79 -3.60 3.75
N PHE A 97 5.33 -3.35 2.53
CA PHE A 97 6.20 -3.23 1.38
C PHE A 97 6.99 -1.93 1.43
N ASP A 98 8.28 -1.96 1.10
CA ASP A 98 9.14 -0.78 1.06
C ASP A 98 9.19 -0.20 -0.35
N GLU A 99 8.23 0.65 -0.69
CA GLU A 99 8.05 1.23 -2.02
C GLU A 99 9.24 2.09 -2.45
N LEU A 100 9.70 2.97 -1.56
CA LEU A 100 10.86 3.83 -1.86
C LEU A 100 12.14 3.02 -1.95
N GLY A 101 12.33 2.06 -1.05
CA GLY A 101 13.47 1.15 -1.11
C GLY A 101 13.49 0.33 -2.39
N TYR A 102 12.32 -0.13 -2.85
CA TYR A 102 12.19 -0.86 -4.10
C TYR A 102 12.56 0.00 -5.30
N ILE A 103 12.02 1.21 -5.43
CA ILE A 103 12.38 2.13 -6.53
C ILE A 103 13.87 2.50 -6.45
N ALA A 104 14.39 2.83 -5.26
CA ALA A 104 15.81 3.17 -5.08
C ALA A 104 16.78 2.04 -5.43
N SER A 105 16.31 0.79 -5.42
CA SER A 105 17.13 -0.38 -5.73
C SER A 105 17.43 -0.57 -7.22
N TYR A 106 16.68 0.11 -8.11
CA TYR A 106 16.76 -0.15 -9.54
C TYR A 106 16.79 1.14 -10.36
N SER A 107 17.87 1.35 -11.13
CA SER A 107 18.04 2.55 -11.93
C SER A 107 16.94 2.74 -12.98
N ASP A 108 16.46 1.66 -13.58
CA ASP A 108 15.36 1.70 -14.55
C ASP A 108 14.04 2.15 -13.92
N LEU A 109 13.81 1.82 -12.64
CA LEU A 109 12.62 2.27 -11.91
C LEU A 109 12.74 3.74 -11.48
N ILE A 110 13.95 4.18 -11.08
CA ILE A 110 14.21 5.60 -10.79
C ILE A 110 13.96 6.44 -12.05
N GLU A 111 14.45 6.00 -13.20
CA GLU A 111 14.27 6.70 -14.48
C GLU A 111 12.80 6.73 -14.91
N ALA A 112 12.04 5.65 -14.64
CA ALA A 112 10.64 5.54 -15.02
C ALA A 112 9.70 6.31 -14.08
N PHE A 113 9.94 6.27 -12.77
CA PHE A 113 8.98 6.70 -11.74
C PHE A 113 9.52 7.78 -10.80
N GLY A 114 10.83 7.98 -10.72
CA GLY A 114 11.47 8.86 -9.72
C GLY A 114 11.06 10.32 -9.79
N SER A 115 10.53 10.79 -10.93
CA SER A 115 10.01 12.16 -11.07
C SER A 115 8.55 12.32 -10.64
N ASP A 116 7.84 11.23 -10.33
CA ASP A 116 6.42 11.21 -9.95
C ASP A 116 6.25 10.73 -8.51
N LEU A 117 6.74 11.55 -7.57
CA LEU A 117 6.71 11.19 -6.14
C LEU A 117 5.29 11.09 -5.57
N GLU A 118 4.34 11.79 -6.17
CA GLU A 118 2.93 11.73 -5.73
C GLU A 118 2.35 10.32 -5.92
N ASN A 119 2.76 9.63 -7.00
CA ASN A 119 2.27 8.29 -7.33
C ASN A 119 3.34 7.20 -7.14
N ILE A 120 4.48 7.52 -6.52
CA ILE A 120 5.62 6.59 -6.46
C ILE A 120 5.29 5.30 -5.72
N ALA A 121 4.50 5.36 -4.65
CA ALA A 121 4.06 4.18 -3.92
C ALA A 121 3.18 3.29 -4.81
N THR A 122 2.15 3.85 -5.43
CA THR A 122 1.26 3.12 -6.34
C THR A 122 2.03 2.53 -7.53
N ASN A 123 2.95 3.28 -8.13
CA ASN A 123 3.76 2.81 -9.25
C ASN A 123 4.69 1.66 -8.82
N SER A 124 5.30 1.77 -7.64
CA SER A 124 6.17 0.77 -7.05
C SER A 124 5.43 -0.56 -6.83
N VAL A 125 4.32 -0.50 -6.10
CA VAL A 125 3.49 -1.68 -5.80
C VAL A 125 3.00 -2.35 -7.09
N ASN A 126 2.41 -1.58 -8.00
CA ASN A 126 1.89 -2.11 -9.27
C ASN A 126 2.98 -2.76 -10.12
N HIS A 127 4.17 -2.14 -10.19
CA HIS A 127 5.29 -2.74 -10.89
C HIS A 127 5.75 -4.04 -10.21
N TYR A 128 5.87 -4.04 -8.88
CA TYR A 128 6.34 -5.20 -8.13
C TYR A 128 5.42 -6.40 -8.30
N ILE A 129 4.11 -6.24 -8.08
CA ILE A 129 3.16 -7.35 -8.21
C ILE A 129 2.98 -7.85 -9.65
N SER A 130 3.14 -6.96 -10.66
CA SER A 130 2.93 -7.32 -12.06
C SER A 130 4.16 -7.93 -12.73
N PHE A 131 5.35 -7.51 -12.32
CA PHE A 131 6.60 -7.87 -12.99
C PHE A 131 7.74 -8.18 -12.01
N GLY A 132 8.02 -7.27 -11.07
CA GLY A 132 9.21 -7.29 -10.26
C GLY A 132 9.38 -8.58 -9.46
N TYR A 133 8.31 -9.10 -8.86
CA TYR A 133 8.37 -10.35 -8.13
C TYR A 133 8.76 -11.53 -9.04
N SER A 134 8.13 -11.66 -10.20
CA SER A 134 8.43 -12.72 -11.16
C SER A 134 9.83 -12.60 -11.78
N GLU A 135 10.38 -11.38 -11.82
CA GLU A 135 11.76 -11.10 -12.24
C GLU A 135 12.78 -11.38 -11.14
N GLY A 136 12.34 -11.72 -9.94
CA GLY A 136 13.19 -11.95 -8.77
C GLY A 136 13.78 -10.66 -8.19
N ARG A 137 13.15 -9.51 -8.45
CA ARG A 137 13.58 -8.23 -7.86
C ARG A 137 13.25 -8.19 -6.37
N THR A 138 14.17 -7.64 -5.59
CA THR A 138 14.02 -7.45 -4.14
C THR A 138 14.50 -6.06 -3.75
N VAL A 139 14.11 -5.56 -2.57
CA VAL A 139 14.69 -4.33 -2.04
C VAL A 139 16.14 -4.57 -1.67
N THR A 140 17.05 -3.84 -2.29
CA THR A 140 18.50 -3.94 -2.08
C THR A 140 19.15 -2.61 -1.69
N PHE A 141 18.40 -1.49 -1.77
CA PHE A 141 18.88 -0.19 -1.36
C PHE A 141 19.06 -0.15 0.18
N ASP A 142 20.28 0.14 0.61
CA ASP A 142 20.61 0.28 2.03
C ASP A 142 20.69 1.76 2.40
N ALA A 143 19.60 2.28 2.94
CA ALA A 143 19.47 3.69 3.33
C ALA A 143 20.42 4.06 4.48
N GLU A 144 20.73 3.12 5.38
CA GLU A 144 21.67 3.36 6.49
C GLU A 144 23.10 3.53 5.95
N SER A 145 23.55 2.61 5.09
CA SER A 145 24.84 2.69 4.43
C SER A 145 24.95 3.94 3.56
N TYR A 146 23.89 4.30 2.83
CA TYR A 146 23.85 5.54 2.06
C TYR A 146 24.02 6.78 2.92
N LEU A 147 23.32 6.90 4.05
CA LEU A 147 23.51 7.97 5.01
C LEU A 147 24.91 7.96 5.63
N ALA A 148 25.47 6.78 5.91
CA ALA A 148 26.81 6.66 6.48
C ALA A 148 27.89 7.18 5.52
N ALA A 149 27.71 6.97 4.22
CA ALA A 149 28.64 7.43 3.19
C ALA A 149 28.60 8.96 2.94
N HIS A 150 27.51 9.65 3.33
CA HIS A 150 27.27 11.06 3.02
C HIS A 150 27.04 11.90 4.28
N SER A 151 28.08 12.61 4.75
CA SER A 151 28.01 13.40 6.00
C SER A 151 27.00 14.55 5.91
N ASP A 152 26.87 15.19 4.74
CA ASP A 152 25.88 16.23 4.48
C ASP A 152 24.44 15.75 4.66
N LEU A 153 24.16 14.51 4.24
CA LEU A 153 22.84 13.92 4.42
C LEU A 153 22.57 13.52 5.87
N ARG A 154 23.60 13.02 6.57
CA ARG A 154 23.49 12.74 8.01
C ARG A 154 23.22 14.01 8.82
N ASP A 155 23.86 15.11 8.45
CA ASP A 155 23.65 16.40 9.12
C ASP A 155 22.24 16.94 8.86
N ALA A 156 21.69 16.70 7.64
CA ALA A 156 20.35 17.15 7.25
C ALA A 156 19.21 16.24 7.75
N PHE A 157 19.38 14.91 7.68
CA PHE A 157 18.31 13.93 7.88
C PHE A 157 18.47 13.10 9.15
N GLY A 158 19.64 13.16 9.80
CA GLY A 158 19.97 12.28 10.94
C GLY A 158 19.98 10.81 10.51
N SER A 159 19.15 10.00 11.16
CA SER A 159 18.97 8.57 10.86
C SER A 159 17.66 8.26 10.10
N ASN A 160 17.03 9.28 9.50
CA ASN A 160 15.77 9.10 8.78
C ASN A 160 16.00 8.41 7.43
N GLN A 161 15.72 7.10 7.39
CA GLN A 161 15.94 6.28 6.22
C GLN A 161 14.96 6.61 5.07
N GLU A 162 13.74 7.05 5.38
CA GLU A 162 12.76 7.44 4.36
C GLU A 162 13.22 8.67 3.59
N LEU A 163 13.72 9.70 4.29
CA LEU A 163 14.32 10.87 3.63
C LEU A 163 15.57 10.52 2.82
N ALA A 164 16.34 9.52 3.25
CA ALA A 164 17.50 9.05 2.51
C ALA A 164 17.11 8.36 1.19
N LYS A 165 16.10 7.49 1.21
CA LYS A 165 15.56 6.84 0.02
C LYS A 165 15.00 7.88 -0.96
N GLN A 166 14.16 8.79 -0.45
CA GLN A 166 13.61 9.88 -1.25
C GLN A 166 14.69 10.74 -1.89
N HIS A 167 15.67 11.18 -1.10
CA HIS A 167 16.79 11.97 -1.62
C HIS A 167 17.56 11.23 -2.72
N TYR A 168 17.81 9.92 -2.54
CA TYR A 168 18.52 9.15 -3.55
C TYR A 168 17.74 9.10 -4.87
N ILE A 169 16.45 8.87 -4.81
CA ILE A 169 15.57 8.84 -5.99
C ILE A 169 15.53 10.19 -6.69
N GLU A 170 15.33 11.28 -5.95
CA GLU A 170 15.15 12.63 -6.50
C GLU A 170 16.44 13.26 -7.01
N HIS A 171 17.55 13.00 -6.32
CA HIS A 171 18.80 13.74 -6.51
C HIS A 171 20.03 12.84 -6.60
N GLY A 172 20.21 11.97 -5.60
CA GLY A 172 21.44 11.21 -5.41
C GLY A 172 21.82 10.32 -6.60
N TYR A 173 20.84 9.68 -7.23
CA TYR A 173 21.06 8.90 -8.43
C TYR A 173 21.59 9.78 -9.58
N GLY A 174 20.94 10.92 -9.86
CA GLY A 174 21.36 11.87 -10.90
C GLY A 174 22.70 12.55 -10.62
N GLU A 175 23.04 12.71 -9.34
CA GLU A 175 24.35 13.23 -8.88
C GLU A 175 25.47 12.18 -8.91
N GLY A 176 25.13 10.92 -9.16
CA GLY A 176 26.08 9.81 -9.13
C GLY A 176 26.63 9.52 -7.73
N ARG A 177 25.84 9.75 -6.66
CA ARG A 177 26.27 9.46 -5.29
C ARG A 177 26.44 7.95 -5.08
N ALA A 178 27.53 7.59 -4.40
CA ALA A 178 27.81 6.19 -4.08
C ALA A 178 26.77 5.62 -3.09
N LEU A 179 26.44 4.35 -3.25
CA LEU A 179 25.52 3.66 -2.34
C LEU A 179 26.22 3.17 -1.05
N ALA A 180 27.48 2.90 -1.10
CA ALA A 180 28.46 2.68 0.00
C ALA A 180 29.81 2.26 -0.56
#